data_3939d4e8120fc83480b811b35c7460e9
#
_entry.id   3939d4e8120fc83480b811b35c7460e9
#
_cell.length_a   1.000
_cell.length_b   1.000
_cell.length_c   1.000
_cell.angle_alpha   90.00
_cell.angle_beta   90.00
_cell.angle_gamma   90.00
#
_symmetry.space_group_name_H-M   'P 1'
#
loop_
_entity.id
_entity.type
_entity.pdbx_description
1 polymer ?
#
loop_
_entity_poly.entity_id
_entity_poly.type
_entity_poly.pdbx_seq_one_letter_code
_entity_poly.pdbx_strand_id
1 'polypeptide(L)'
;MGRIFVISDVHGYYDLFIKLLNEISFNDLDKLYVIGDVCDRGEDSLKLLFYIQEHDNIILIKGNHEYMMQEALSCNLENDDFDYSMNVVKLWIANGGDKTINSINDYLEKD
;
A
#
# COMPACT_ATOMS: atom_id res chain seq x y z
N MET A 1 -21.48 -13.31 -15.58
CA MET A 1 -20.07 -13.56 -15.87
C MET A 1 -19.22 -12.39 -15.38
N GLY A 2 -18.10 -12.66 -14.71
CA GLY A 2 -17.28 -11.60 -14.12
C GLY A 2 -16.41 -10.87 -15.14
N ARG A 3 -16.05 -9.65 -14.79
CA ARG A 3 -15.15 -8.82 -15.58
C ARG A 3 -13.77 -8.82 -14.91
N ILE A 4 -12.73 -8.51 -15.68
CA ILE A 4 -11.37 -8.38 -15.16
C ILE A 4 -10.90 -6.95 -15.36
N PHE A 5 -10.45 -6.31 -14.27
CA PHE A 5 -9.91 -4.95 -14.28
C PHE A 5 -8.47 -4.96 -13.82
N VAL A 6 -7.69 -4.00 -14.30
CA VAL A 6 -6.29 -3.79 -13.94
C VAL A 6 -6.08 -2.32 -13.66
N ILE A 7 -5.49 -1.99 -12.52
CA ILE A 7 -5.10 -0.61 -12.15
C ILE A 7 -3.72 -0.61 -11.50
N SER A 8 -3.12 0.57 -11.37
CA SER A 8 -1.85 0.75 -10.66
C SER A 8 -1.78 2.14 -10.02
N ASP A 9 -0.74 2.37 -9.22
CA ASP A 9 -0.39 3.70 -8.67
C ASP A 9 -1.50 4.34 -7.85
N VAL A 10 -2.12 3.56 -6.96
CA VAL A 10 -3.20 4.05 -6.08
C VAL A 10 -2.66 4.96 -4.96
N HIS A 11 -1.45 4.69 -4.48
CA HIS A 11 -0.67 5.54 -3.55
C HIS A 11 -1.47 6.07 -2.35
N GLY A 12 -2.17 5.17 -1.62
CA GLY A 12 -2.85 5.53 -0.38
C GLY A 12 -4.10 6.38 -0.53
N TYR A 13 -4.60 6.58 -1.73
CA TYR A 13 -5.83 7.36 -1.96
C TYR A 13 -7.06 6.45 -1.86
N TYR A 14 -7.40 6.09 -0.63
CA TYR A 14 -8.47 5.15 -0.34
C TYR A 14 -9.83 5.64 -0.88
N ASP A 15 -10.19 6.89 -0.64
CA ASP A 15 -11.50 7.41 -1.05
C ASP A 15 -11.67 7.40 -2.58
N LEU A 16 -10.60 7.73 -3.31
CA LEU A 16 -10.60 7.66 -4.77
C LEU A 16 -10.71 6.22 -5.26
N PHE A 17 -10.04 5.29 -4.58
CA PHE A 17 -10.11 3.86 -4.92
C PHE A 17 -11.54 3.34 -4.76
N ILE A 18 -12.18 3.64 -3.64
CA ILE A 18 -13.58 3.24 -3.38
C ILE A 18 -14.51 3.88 -4.40
N LYS A 19 -14.30 5.16 -4.73
CA LYS A 19 -15.08 5.85 -5.74
C LYS A 19 -14.97 5.16 -7.10
N LEU A 20 -13.75 4.74 -7.47
CA LEU A 20 -13.54 4.00 -8.71
C LEU A 20 -14.33 2.69 -8.73
N LEU A 21 -14.27 1.91 -7.64
CA LEU A 21 -15.00 0.65 -7.56
C LEU A 21 -16.50 0.86 -7.69
N ASN A 22 -17.05 1.93 -7.11
CA ASN A 22 -18.45 2.27 -7.23
C ASN A 22 -18.81 2.70 -8.67
N GLU A 23 -17.96 3.48 -9.31
CA GLU A 23 -18.17 3.95 -10.68
C GLU A 23 -18.26 2.80 -11.68
N ILE A 24 -17.45 1.75 -11.50
CA ILE A 24 -17.46 0.58 -12.39
C ILE A 24 -18.44 -0.49 -11.92
N SER A 25 -19.17 -0.25 -10.85
CA SER A 25 -20.09 -1.21 -10.23
C SER A 25 -19.40 -2.56 -9.96
N PHE A 26 -18.22 -2.49 -9.35
CA PHE A 26 -17.42 -3.67 -9.03
C PHE A 26 -18.20 -4.59 -8.09
N ASN A 27 -18.21 -5.88 -8.38
CA ASN A 27 -18.98 -6.86 -7.59
C ASN A 27 -18.18 -8.15 -7.39
N ASP A 28 -18.76 -9.09 -6.64
CA ASP A 28 -18.11 -10.33 -6.25
C ASP A 28 -17.71 -11.25 -7.41
N LEU A 29 -18.33 -11.07 -8.56
CA LEU A 29 -18.00 -11.85 -9.76
C LEU A 29 -16.82 -11.26 -10.53
N ASP A 30 -16.48 -10.00 -10.26
CA ASP A 30 -15.38 -9.31 -10.93
C ASP A 30 -14.05 -9.62 -10.26
N LYS A 31 -12.96 -9.40 -10.99
CA LYS A 31 -11.60 -9.54 -10.46
C LYS A 31 -10.83 -8.26 -10.77
N LEU A 32 -10.10 -7.76 -9.77
CA LEU A 32 -9.26 -6.57 -9.90
C LEU A 32 -7.82 -6.94 -9.59
N TYR A 33 -6.92 -6.65 -10.52
CA TYR A 33 -5.48 -6.72 -10.29
C TYR A 33 -4.95 -5.32 -10.07
N VAL A 34 -4.31 -5.10 -8.91
CA VAL A 34 -3.64 -3.85 -8.59
C VAL A 34 -2.15 -4.08 -8.81
N ILE A 35 -1.61 -3.49 -9.86
CA ILE A 35 -0.22 -3.69 -10.27
C ILE A 35 0.65 -2.64 -9.60
N GLY A 36 0.99 -2.89 -8.34
CA GLY A 36 1.98 -2.11 -7.61
C GLY A 36 1.55 -0.73 -7.15
N ASP A 37 2.37 -0.20 -6.24
CA ASP A 37 2.35 1.18 -5.76
C ASP A 37 1.01 1.56 -5.11
N VAL A 38 0.57 0.72 -4.16
CA VAL A 38 -0.63 0.97 -3.35
C VAL A 38 -0.32 1.91 -2.21
N CYS A 39 0.86 1.76 -1.59
CA CYS A 39 1.26 2.56 -0.43
C CYS A 39 2.05 3.80 -0.84
N ASP A 40 2.30 4.67 0.13
CA ASP A 40 3.10 5.89 0.07
C ASP A 40 2.38 7.03 -0.66
N ARG A 41 2.80 8.25 -0.34
CA ARG A 41 2.31 9.52 -0.89
C ARG A 41 0.92 9.93 -0.40
N GLY A 42 -0.08 9.06 -0.48
CA GLY A 42 -1.42 9.32 0.08
C GLY A 42 -1.50 8.97 1.56
N GLU A 43 -2.57 9.39 2.22
CA GLU A 43 -2.68 9.32 3.69
C GLU A 43 -3.21 8.00 4.22
N ASP A 44 -3.85 7.18 3.39
CA ASP A 44 -4.60 6.01 3.84
C ASP A 44 -4.02 4.69 3.35
N SER A 45 -2.67 4.58 3.29
CA SER A 45 -2.00 3.39 2.78
C SER A 45 -2.41 2.12 3.52
N LEU A 46 -2.42 2.16 4.86
CA LEU A 46 -2.75 0.98 5.66
C LEU A 46 -4.21 0.55 5.47
N LYS A 47 -5.12 1.53 5.47
CA LYS A 47 -6.54 1.28 5.25
C LYS A 47 -6.79 0.61 3.89
N LEU A 48 -6.08 1.09 2.88
CA LEU A 48 -6.17 0.54 1.53
C LEU A 48 -5.62 -0.88 1.45
N LEU A 49 -4.46 -1.13 2.08
CA LEU A 49 -3.86 -2.47 2.11
C LEU A 49 -4.78 -3.47 2.81
N PHE A 50 -5.40 -3.08 3.93
CA PHE A 50 -6.35 -3.94 4.63
C PHE A 50 -7.58 -4.21 3.77
N TYR A 51 -8.09 -3.21 3.08
CA TYR A 51 -9.24 -3.39 2.18
C TYR A 51 -8.93 -4.45 1.12
N ILE A 52 -7.77 -4.34 0.49
CA ILE A 52 -7.34 -5.31 -0.53
C ILE A 52 -7.21 -6.71 0.08
N GLN A 53 -6.62 -6.82 1.26
CA GLN A 53 -6.44 -8.10 1.94
C GLN A 53 -7.76 -8.78 2.28
N GLU A 54 -8.79 -8.01 2.61
CA GLU A 54 -10.09 -8.52 3.01
C GLU A 54 -10.96 -9.00 1.83
N HIS A 55 -10.55 -8.70 0.60
CA HIS A 55 -11.32 -9.02 -0.60
C HIS A 55 -10.55 -10.00 -1.49
N ASP A 56 -11.03 -11.25 -1.57
CA ASP A 56 -10.37 -12.32 -2.33
C ASP A 56 -10.30 -12.02 -3.83
N ASN A 57 -11.20 -11.19 -4.33
CA ASN A 57 -11.26 -10.85 -5.75
C ASN A 57 -10.45 -9.60 -6.13
N ILE A 58 -9.69 -9.04 -5.17
CA ILE A 58 -8.73 -7.97 -5.40
C ILE A 58 -7.35 -8.52 -5.12
N ILE A 59 -6.47 -8.50 -6.11
CA ILE A 59 -5.15 -9.13 -6.06
C ILE A 59 -4.08 -8.05 -6.22
N LEU A 60 -3.22 -7.92 -5.21
CA LEU A 60 -2.11 -6.99 -5.24
C LEU A 60 -0.86 -7.67 -5.77
N ILE A 61 -0.25 -7.05 -6.78
CA ILE A 61 1.10 -7.39 -7.25
C ILE A 61 2.02 -6.28 -6.74
N LYS A 62 3.04 -6.64 -5.97
CA LYS A 62 3.93 -5.64 -5.33
C LYS A 62 4.68 -4.81 -6.37
N GLY A 63 4.66 -3.49 -6.17
CA GLY A 63 5.45 -2.56 -6.95
C GLY A 63 6.65 -2.05 -6.16
N ASN A 64 7.35 -1.05 -6.70
CA ASN A 64 8.55 -0.49 -6.07
C ASN A 64 8.28 0.03 -4.65
N HIS A 65 7.16 0.69 -4.45
CA HIS A 65 6.82 1.27 -3.14
C HIS A 65 6.56 0.20 -2.09
N GLU A 66 5.91 -0.91 -2.44
CA GLU A 66 5.74 -2.03 -1.51
C GLU A 66 7.06 -2.68 -1.15
N TYR A 67 7.97 -2.81 -2.10
CA TYR A 67 9.31 -3.34 -1.82
C TYR A 67 10.13 -2.39 -0.94
N MET A 68 10.07 -1.07 -1.18
CA MET A 68 10.74 -0.09 -0.31
C MET A 68 10.19 -0.16 1.11
N MET A 69 8.87 -0.23 1.25
CA MET A 69 8.22 -0.35 2.56
C MET A 69 8.66 -1.62 3.27
N GLN A 70 8.60 -2.75 2.58
CA GLN A 70 8.95 -4.05 3.16
C GLN A 70 10.41 -4.07 3.60
N GLU A 71 11.31 -3.56 2.79
CA GLU A 71 12.73 -3.49 3.13
C GLU A 71 12.97 -2.59 4.33
N ALA A 72 12.37 -1.39 4.35
CA ALA A 72 12.53 -0.44 5.45
C ALA A 72 11.99 -0.99 6.77
N LEU A 73 10.80 -1.62 6.74
CA LEU A 73 10.18 -2.18 7.95
C LEU A 73 10.89 -3.44 8.45
N SER A 74 11.67 -4.09 7.59
CA SER A 74 12.43 -5.30 7.94
C SER A 74 13.81 -4.98 8.50
N CYS A 75 14.24 -3.71 8.51
CA CYS A 75 15.55 -3.32 9.03
C CYS A 75 15.63 -3.53 10.53
N ASN A 76 16.75 -4.12 10.97
CA ASN A 76 17.07 -4.30 12.38
C ASN A 76 18.35 -3.54 12.69
N LEU A 77 18.21 -2.40 13.37
CA LEU A 77 19.32 -1.48 13.64
C LEU A 77 20.38 -2.07 14.58
N GLU A 78 20.04 -3.15 15.31
CA GLU A 78 21.00 -3.83 16.19
C GLU A 78 21.87 -4.84 15.47
N ASN A 79 21.32 -5.52 14.45
CA ASN A 79 21.98 -6.62 13.76
C ASN A 79 22.44 -6.27 12.35
N ASP A 80 21.81 -5.28 11.73
CA ASP A 80 22.12 -4.86 10.37
C ASP A 80 23.14 -3.73 10.38
N ASP A 81 23.80 -3.49 9.24
CA ASP A 81 24.62 -2.31 9.05
C ASP A 81 23.78 -1.06 9.24
N PHE A 82 24.15 -0.22 10.19
CA PHE A 82 23.37 0.97 10.55
C PHE A 82 23.26 1.94 9.37
N ASP A 83 24.38 2.20 8.67
CA ASP A 83 24.38 3.13 7.54
C ASP A 83 23.51 2.62 6.40
N TYR A 84 23.56 1.32 6.10
CA TYR A 84 22.71 0.71 5.09
C TYR A 84 21.23 0.83 5.47
N SER A 85 20.87 0.48 6.71
CA SER A 85 19.49 0.53 7.19
C SER A 85 18.96 1.95 7.18
N MET A 86 19.77 2.94 7.57
CA MET A 86 19.33 4.34 7.53
C MET A 86 19.12 4.82 6.11
N ASN A 87 19.96 4.40 5.16
CA ASN A 87 19.79 4.75 3.76
C ASN A 87 18.50 4.16 3.16
N VAL A 88 18.18 2.92 3.51
CA VAL A 88 16.94 2.26 3.08
C VAL A 88 15.72 3.03 3.58
N VAL A 89 15.71 3.38 4.87
CA VAL A 89 14.59 4.12 5.49
C VAL A 89 14.47 5.51 4.88
N LYS A 90 15.59 6.22 4.71
CA LYS A 90 15.60 7.56 4.11
C LYS A 90 15.09 7.55 2.68
N LEU A 91 15.46 6.55 1.90
CA LEU A 91 14.99 6.41 0.52
C LEU A 91 13.47 6.25 0.49
N TRP A 92 12.94 5.39 1.35
CA TRP A 92 11.50 5.18 1.44
C TRP A 92 10.76 6.46 1.84
N ILE A 93 11.25 7.15 2.88
CA ILE A 93 10.64 8.40 3.35
C ILE A 93 10.67 9.46 2.26
N ALA A 94 11.80 9.59 1.53
CA ALA A 94 11.93 10.54 0.43
C ALA A 94 10.95 10.25 -0.72
N ASN A 95 10.49 9.02 -0.85
CA ASN A 95 9.52 8.62 -1.88
C ASN A 95 8.07 8.55 -1.37
N GLY A 96 7.79 9.14 -0.22
CA GLY A 96 6.43 9.24 0.30
C GLY A 96 6.09 8.26 1.42
N GLY A 97 7.07 7.50 1.91
CA GLY A 97 6.86 6.53 2.98
C GLY A 97 6.46 7.17 4.31
N ASP A 98 6.77 8.45 4.52
CA ASP A 98 6.34 9.18 5.70
C ASP A 98 4.81 9.14 5.88
N LYS A 99 4.06 9.21 4.79
CA LYS A 99 2.60 9.12 4.82
C LYS A 99 2.13 7.72 5.25
N THR A 100 2.82 6.69 4.80
CA THR A 100 2.52 5.31 5.21
C THR A 100 2.82 5.12 6.70
N ILE A 101 3.94 5.67 7.19
CA ILE A 101 4.28 5.63 8.61
C ILE A 101 3.19 6.31 9.44
N ASN A 102 2.72 7.48 9.00
CA ASN A 102 1.63 8.18 9.68
C ASN A 102 0.35 7.34 9.70
N SER A 103 0.03 6.67 8.62
CA SER A 103 -1.12 5.77 8.52
C SER A 103 -1.03 4.61 9.53
N ILE A 104 0.16 4.03 9.68
CA ILE A 104 0.42 2.98 10.67
C ILE A 104 0.25 3.52 12.09
N ASN A 105 0.83 4.67 12.38
CA ASN A 105 0.73 5.29 13.71
C ASN A 105 -0.71 5.62 14.08
N ASP A 106 -1.47 6.16 13.15
CA ASP A 106 -2.90 6.46 13.36
C ASP A 106 -3.69 5.19 13.70
N TYR A 107 -3.40 4.10 13.03
CA TYR A 107 -4.04 2.82 13.29
C TYR A 107 -3.71 2.32 14.71
N LEU A 108 -2.44 2.42 15.12
CA LEU A 108 -2.00 1.96 16.43
C LEU A 108 -2.57 2.81 17.56
N GLU A 109 -2.76 4.08 17.34
CA GLU A 109 -3.32 4.99 18.36
C GLU A 109 -4.81 4.76 18.62
N LYS A 110 -5.54 4.20 17.66
CA LYS A 110 -6.98 3.94 17.78
C LYS A 110 -7.30 2.73 18.66
N ASP A 111 -6.32 1.92 18.92
CA ASP A 111 -6.45 0.77 19.82
C ASP A 111 -5.98 1.13 21.22
#